data_0d0be48097b82ffc6ec3e09d6a2236ad
#
_entry.id   0d0be48097b82ffc6ec3e09d6a2236ad
#
_cell.length_a   1.000
_cell.length_b   1.000
_cell.length_c   1.000
_cell.angle_alpha   90.00
_cell.angle_beta   90.00
_cell.angle_gamma   90.00
#
_symmetry.space_group_name_H-M   'P 1'
#
loop_
_entity.id
_entity.type
_entity.pdbx_description
1 polymer ?
#
loop_
_entity_poly.entity_id
_entity_poly.type
_entity_poly.pdbx_seq_one_letter_code
_entity_poly.pdbx_strand_id
1 'polypeptide(L)'
;MHKYAFLDRDGTFLWEPKRPEGTDTRETFPLKSLEEVHFIDGAIEGLRSLVAKGYRLIMVTNQTFLGTPKHPKETFDAVMRKIALDLEEEDVSFDFVMVCPHGPDQGCECRKPKIGGLKEFLGRNKGHIDFAESLMFGDRDTDREFAENLGVR
;
A
#
# COMPACT_ATOMS: atom_id res chain seq x y z
N MET A 1 -0.02 6.52 22.66
CA MET A 1 -0.55 6.46 21.27
C MET A 1 0.57 5.99 20.34
N HIS A 2 0.22 5.37 19.24
CA HIS A 2 1.17 4.90 18.22
C HIS A 2 1.08 5.78 16.97
N LYS A 3 2.22 6.12 16.40
CA LYS A 3 2.28 6.79 15.11
C LYS A 3 2.52 5.78 13.99
N TYR A 4 1.85 5.99 12.88
CA TYR A 4 1.85 5.09 11.75
C TYR A 4 2.40 5.76 10.49
N ALA A 5 3.12 4.99 9.68
CA ALA A 5 3.42 5.35 8.31
C ALA A 5 2.54 4.48 7.40
N PHE A 6 1.60 5.11 6.72
CA PHE A 6 0.79 4.49 5.68
C PHE A 6 1.56 4.58 4.37
N LEU A 7 1.70 3.48 3.67
CA LEU A 7 2.51 3.43 2.46
C LEU A 7 1.73 2.78 1.32
N ASP A 8 1.65 3.48 0.20
CA ASP A 8 1.33 2.85 -1.07
C ASP A 8 2.44 1.87 -1.44
N ARG A 9 2.13 0.84 -2.24
CA ARG A 9 3.08 -0.20 -2.64
C ARG A 9 3.80 0.18 -3.93
N ASP A 10 3.04 0.15 -5.03
CA ASP A 10 3.58 0.27 -6.38
C ASP A 10 3.94 1.73 -6.70
N GLY A 11 5.17 1.97 -7.11
CA GLY A 11 5.70 3.32 -7.35
C GLY A 11 6.15 4.06 -6.09
N THR A 12 5.99 3.50 -4.90
CA THR A 12 6.39 4.11 -3.63
C THR A 12 7.61 3.41 -3.02
N PHE A 13 7.50 2.14 -2.66
CA PHE A 13 8.67 1.36 -2.23
C PHE A 13 8.97 0.18 -3.16
N LEU A 14 8.02 -0.19 -4.00
CA LEU A 14 8.17 -1.26 -4.98
C LEU A 14 8.07 -0.70 -6.40
N TRP A 15 8.93 -1.19 -7.29
CA TRP A 15 8.84 -0.87 -8.71
C TRP A 15 7.45 -1.24 -9.26
N GLU A 16 6.94 -0.41 -10.16
CA GLU A 16 5.67 -0.70 -10.85
C GLU A 16 5.88 -0.88 -12.36
N PRO A 17 5.09 -1.76 -12.99
CA PRO A 17 5.12 -1.94 -14.44
C PRO A 17 4.73 -0.66 -15.17
N LYS A 18 5.35 -0.44 -16.34
CA LYS A 18 4.97 0.67 -17.21
C LYS A 18 3.52 0.47 -17.70
N ARG A 19 2.72 1.52 -17.56
CA ARG A 19 1.34 1.51 -18.03
C ARG A 19 1.29 1.44 -19.55
N PRO A 20 0.52 0.50 -20.15
CA PRO A 20 0.27 0.49 -21.58
C PRO A 20 -0.46 1.76 -22.04
N GLU A 21 -0.15 2.23 -23.25
CA GLU A 21 -0.86 3.37 -23.85
C GLU A 21 -2.36 3.09 -23.99
N GLY A 22 -3.19 4.13 -23.82
CA GLY A 22 -4.64 4.05 -23.96
C GLY A 22 -5.37 3.39 -22.79
N THR A 23 -4.65 3.01 -21.70
CA THR A 23 -5.28 2.47 -20.51
C THR A 23 -5.72 3.58 -19.55
N ASP A 24 -6.73 3.29 -18.74
CA ASP A 24 -7.22 4.21 -17.72
C ASP A 24 -6.11 4.54 -16.72
N THR A 25 -5.81 5.83 -16.58
CA THR A 25 -4.75 6.30 -15.67
C THR A 25 -5.03 6.01 -14.20
N ARG A 26 -6.28 5.71 -13.84
CA ARG A 26 -6.70 5.35 -12.50
C ARG A 26 -6.41 3.89 -12.15
N GLU A 27 -6.21 3.02 -13.14
CA GLU A 27 -5.92 1.61 -12.93
C GLU A 27 -4.46 1.40 -12.48
N THR A 28 -4.25 0.38 -11.67
CA THR A 28 -2.93 -0.16 -11.34
C THR A 28 -2.68 -1.42 -12.17
N PHE A 29 -1.40 -1.72 -12.43
CA PHE A 29 -1.03 -2.89 -13.19
C PHE A 29 -0.31 -3.90 -12.28
N PRO A 30 -0.69 -5.20 -12.34
CA PRO A 30 -0.11 -6.20 -11.49
C PRO A 30 1.32 -6.54 -11.88
N LEU A 31 2.12 -6.90 -10.89
CA LEU A 31 3.33 -7.67 -11.11
C LEU A 31 2.93 -9.09 -11.56
N LYS A 32 3.56 -9.59 -12.60
CA LYS A 32 3.20 -10.86 -13.24
C LYS A 32 4.02 -12.04 -12.77
N SER A 33 5.16 -11.78 -12.14
CA SER A 33 6.08 -12.82 -11.67
C SER A 33 6.91 -12.33 -10.49
N LEU A 34 7.59 -13.26 -9.80
CA LEU A 34 8.49 -12.92 -8.69
C LEU A 34 9.75 -12.17 -9.16
N GLU A 35 10.18 -12.36 -10.41
CA GLU A 35 11.31 -11.64 -11.00
C GLU A 35 11.03 -10.14 -11.15
N GLU A 36 9.78 -9.72 -11.17
CA GLU A 36 9.38 -8.30 -11.23
C GLU A 36 9.35 -7.62 -9.86
N VAL A 37 9.58 -8.36 -8.77
CA VAL A 37 9.63 -7.78 -7.42
C VAL A 37 10.97 -7.09 -7.22
N HIS A 38 10.98 -5.77 -7.36
CA HIS A 38 12.16 -4.92 -7.18
C HIS A 38 11.81 -3.76 -6.25
N PHE A 39 12.56 -3.62 -5.17
CA PHE A 39 12.46 -2.44 -4.31
C PHE A 39 13.12 -1.24 -4.99
N ILE A 40 12.46 -0.09 -4.91
CA ILE A 40 13.01 1.18 -5.40
C ILE A 40 14.28 1.50 -4.60
N ASP A 41 15.30 2.06 -5.27
CA ASP A 41 16.55 2.44 -4.62
C ASP A 41 16.30 3.34 -3.41
N GLY A 42 16.87 2.97 -2.27
CA GLY A 42 16.69 3.67 -1.00
C GLY A 42 15.40 3.34 -0.24
N ALA A 43 14.48 2.55 -0.82
CA ALA A 43 13.20 2.25 -0.18
C ALA A 43 13.37 1.42 1.10
N ILE A 44 14.20 0.39 1.08
CA ILE A 44 14.43 -0.46 2.27
C ILE A 44 15.04 0.37 3.40
N GLU A 45 16.05 1.20 3.11
CA GLU A 45 16.65 2.11 4.08
C GLU A 45 15.63 3.11 4.63
N GLY A 46 14.74 3.61 3.77
CA GLY A 46 13.64 4.49 4.19
C GLY A 46 12.68 3.79 5.14
N LEU A 47 12.25 2.58 4.85
CA LEU A 47 11.38 1.77 5.71
C LEU A 47 12.05 1.48 7.06
N ARG A 48 13.32 1.08 7.06
CA ARG A 48 14.10 0.88 8.29
C ARG A 48 14.22 2.15 9.12
N SER A 49 14.41 3.29 8.46
CA SER A 49 14.46 4.59 9.14
C SER A 49 13.13 4.94 9.80
N LEU A 50 12.00 4.65 9.16
CA LEU A 50 10.67 4.83 9.76
C LEU A 50 10.50 3.97 11.00
N VAL A 51 10.86 2.68 10.93
CA VAL A 51 10.80 1.77 12.06
C VAL A 51 11.70 2.27 13.21
N ALA A 52 12.94 2.67 12.91
CA ALA A 52 13.86 3.21 13.91
C ALA A 52 13.36 4.49 14.60
N LYS A 53 12.54 5.28 13.88
CA LYS A 53 11.87 6.47 14.42
C LYS A 53 10.57 6.15 15.17
N GLY A 54 10.24 4.88 15.36
CA GLY A 54 9.09 4.42 16.11
C GLY A 54 7.76 4.43 15.34
N TYR A 55 7.80 4.49 14.01
CA TYR A 55 6.60 4.30 13.20
C TYR A 55 6.25 2.81 13.07
N ARG A 56 4.97 2.51 13.16
CA ARG A 56 4.39 1.24 12.71
C ARG A 56 3.99 1.37 11.24
N LEU A 57 4.23 0.34 10.46
CA LEU A 57 4.03 0.41 9.02
C LEU A 57 2.69 -0.21 8.62
N ILE A 58 1.93 0.50 7.80
CA ILE A 58 0.67 0.05 7.21
C ILE A 58 0.79 0.14 5.69
N MET A 59 0.59 -0.96 4.99
CA MET A 59 0.49 -0.92 3.53
C MET A 59 -0.95 -0.61 3.12
N VAL A 60 -1.14 0.32 2.19
CA VAL A 60 -2.46 0.68 1.64
C VAL A 60 -2.36 0.69 0.12
N THR A 61 -2.88 -0.35 -0.54
CA THR A 61 -2.68 -0.55 -1.97
C THR A 61 -3.97 -0.81 -2.74
N ASN A 62 -4.14 -0.10 -3.87
CA ASN A 62 -5.16 -0.41 -4.86
C ASN A 62 -4.59 -1.48 -5.80
N GLN A 63 -5.26 -2.62 -5.91
CA GLN A 63 -4.90 -3.72 -6.79
C GLN A 63 -6.05 -3.99 -7.76
N THR A 64 -6.10 -3.18 -8.82
CA THR A 64 -7.20 -3.16 -9.79
C THR A 64 -7.49 -4.54 -10.35
N PHE A 65 -8.76 -4.97 -10.26
CA PHE A 65 -9.26 -6.25 -10.75
C PHE A 65 -8.59 -7.50 -10.16
N LEU A 66 -8.06 -7.41 -8.93
CA LEU A 66 -7.50 -8.56 -8.22
C LEU A 66 -8.55 -9.68 -8.10
N GLY A 67 -8.14 -10.90 -8.39
CA GLY A 67 -9.02 -12.08 -8.41
C GLY A 67 -9.68 -12.35 -9.77
N THR A 68 -9.35 -11.57 -10.79
CA THR A 68 -9.78 -11.79 -12.18
C THR A 68 -8.62 -12.32 -13.04
N PRO A 69 -8.88 -12.79 -14.29
CA PRO A 69 -7.80 -13.18 -15.19
C PRO A 69 -6.78 -12.08 -15.50
N LYS A 70 -7.15 -10.81 -15.36
CA LYS A 70 -6.23 -9.66 -15.52
C LYS A 70 -5.24 -9.54 -14.35
N HIS A 71 -5.63 -10.01 -13.17
CA HIS A 71 -4.84 -9.94 -11.95
C HIS A 71 -5.10 -11.18 -11.08
N PRO A 72 -4.50 -12.33 -11.41
CA PRO A 72 -4.73 -13.59 -10.69
C PRO A 72 -4.33 -13.52 -9.22
N LYS A 73 -5.18 -14.02 -8.36
CA LYS A 73 -4.95 -14.01 -6.90
C LYS A 73 -3.69 -14.80 -6.50
N GLU A 74 -3.44 -15.92 -7.14
CA GLU A 74 -2.27 -16.76 -6.84
C GLU A 74 -0.96 -16.03 -7.08
N THR A 75 -0.87 -15.28 -8.19
CA THR A 75 0.31 -14.44 -8.50
C THR A 75 0.48 -13.32 -7.48
N PHE A 76 -0.63 -12.65 -7.15
CA PHE A 76 -0.61 -11.59 -6.13
C PHE A 76 -0.14 -12.13 -4.77
N ASP A 77 -0.68 -13.25 -4.32
CA ASP A 77 -0.32 -13.86 -3.03
C ASP A 77 1.16 -14.27 -3.00
N ALA A 78 1.69 -14.80 -4.11
CA ALA A 78 3.10 -15.16 -4.22
C ALA A 78 4.01 -13.91 -4.16
N VAL A 79 3.64 -12.84 -4.87
CA VAL A 79 4.34 -11.55 -4.84
C VAL A 79 4.35 -10.96 -3.41
N MET A 80 3.20 -10.94 -2.76
CA MET A 80 3.09 -10.41 -1.38
C MET A 80 3.92 -11.20 -0.39
N ARG A 81 3.97 -12.53 -0.54
CA ARG A 81 4.82 -13.39 0.29
C ARG A 81 6.30 -13.09 0.09
N LYS A 82 6.73 -12.92 -1.16
CA LYS A 82 8.12 -12.55 -1.47
C LYS A 82 8.48 -11.19 -0.85
N ILE A 83 7.63 -10.18 -1.00
CA ILE A 83 7.83 -8.86 -0.40
C ILE A 83 8.00 -8.99 1.12
N ALA A 84 7.12 -9.74 1.78
CA ALA A 84 7.17 -9.93 3.22
C ALA A 84 8.47 -10.62 3.68
N LEU A 85 8.91 -11.66 2.97
CA LEU A 85 10.15 -12.38 3.27
C LEU A 85 11.39 -11.50 3.05
N ASP A 86 11.45 -10.77 1.93
CA ASP A 86 12.56 -9.87 1.62
C ASP A 86 12.69 -8.75 2.67
N LEU A 87 11.55 -8.21 3.15
CA LEU A 87 11.54 -7.19 4.19
C LEU A 87 11.88 -7.74 5.58
N GLU A 88 11.47 -8.98 5.88
CA GLU A 88 11.80 -9.64 7.16
C GLU A 88 13.32 -9.81 7.31
N GLU A 89 14.05 -10.10 6.24
CA GLU A 89 15.52 -10.15 6.23
C GLU A 89 16.15 -8.79 6.62
N GLU A 90 15.42 -7.70 6.45
CA GLU A 90 15.84 -6.33 6.79
C GLU A 90 15.23 -5.80 8.09
N ASP A 91 14.66 -6.69 8.91
CA ASP A 91 13.95 -6.36 10.15
C ASP A 91 12.79 -5.37 9.95
N VAL A 92 12.10 -5.46 8.82
CA VAL A 92 10.94 -4.64 8.45
C VAL A 92 9.72 -5.53 8.28
N SER A 93 8.60 -5.12 8.88
CA SER A 93 7.31 -5.77 8.68
C SER A 93 6.17 -4.75 8.67
N PHE A 94 5.08 -5.09 8.02
CA PHE A 94 3.84 -4.32 8.06
C PHE A 94 2.91 -4.86 9.15
N ASP A 95 2.42 -3.97 10.01
CA ASP A 95 1.45 -4.32 11.07
C ASP A 95 0.07 -4.62 10.49
N PHE A 96 -0.24 -4.01 9.36
CA PHE A 96 -1.49 -4.22 8.63
C PHE A 96 -1.30 -3.96 7.13
N VAL A 97 -2.04 -4.71 6.33
CA VAL A 97 -2.06 -4.56 4.86
C VAL A 97 -3.50 -4.39 4.40
N MET A 98 -3.80 -3.21 3.86
CA MET A 98 -5.09 -2.92 3.24
C MET A 98 -4.96 -3.05 1.72
N VAL A 99 -5.76 -3.92 1.14
CA VAL A 99 -5.81 -4.16 -0.31
C VAL A 99 -7.21 -3.87 -0.82
N CYS A 100 -7.33 -3.00 -1.82
CA CYS A 100 -8.57 -2.84 -2.57
C CYS A 100 -8.48 -3.63 -3.88
N PRO A 101 -9.33 -4.64 -4.09
CA PRO A 101 -9.31 -5.47 -5.29
C PRO A 101 -10.14 -4.90 -6.46
N HIS A 102 -10.79 -3.75 -6.28
CA HIS A 102 -11.77 -3.23 -7.21
C HIS A 102 -11.17 -2.32 -8.28
N GLY A 103 -11.86 -2.23 -9.42
CA GLY A 103 -11.60 -1.24 -10.43
C GLY A 103 -12.14 0.15 -10.02
N PRO A 104 -11.72 1.21 -10.74
CA PRO A 104 -12.04 2.59 -10.35
C PRO A 104 -13.54 2.92 -10.38
N ASP A 105 -14.35 2.23 -11.17
CA ASP A 105 -15.78 2.51 -11.34
C ASP A 105 -16.70 1.48 -10.66
N GLN A 106 -16.17 0.61 -9.80
CA GLN A 106 -16.97 -0.42 -9.12
C GLN A 106 -17.70 0.06 -7.86
N GLY A 107 -17.52 1.32 -7.46
CA GLY A 107 -18.31 1.94 -6.39
C GLY A 107 -18.03 1.41 -4.98
N CYS A 108 -16.85 0.85 -4.72
CA CYS A 108 -16.46 0.35 -3.40
C CYS A 108 -16.08 1.49 -2.44
N GLU A 109 -15.99 1.17 -1.15
CA GLU A 109 -15.54 2.10 -0.11
C GLU A 109 -14.05 1.93 0.26
N CYS A 110 -13.37 0.91 -0.29
CA CYS A 110 -11.97 0.58 0.08
C CYS A 110 -10.92 1.17 -0.84
N ARG A 111 -11.28 1.57 -2.08
CA ARG A 111 -10.32 2.11 -3.04
C ARG A 111 -9.89 3.52 -2.63
N LYS A 112 -8.56 3.74 -2.50
CA LYS A 112 -8.02 5.09 -2.29
C LYS A 112 -8.52 6.04 -3.39
N PRO A 113 -8.94 7.26 -3.05
CA PRO A 113 -8.71 7.99 -1.79
C PRO A 113 -9.70 7.68 -0.64
N LYS A 114 -10.64 6.77 -0.81
CA LYS A 114 -11.55 6.38 0.28
C LYS A 114 -10.81 5.58 1.36
N ILE A 115 -11.22 5.76 2.61
CA ILE A 115 -10.58 5.15 3.78
C ILE A 115 -11.33 3.93 4.33
N GLY A 116 -12.43 3.53 3.67
CA GLY A 116 -13.29 2.44 4.15
C GLY A 116 -12.58 1.10 4.31
N GLY A 117 -11.51 0.85 3.55
CA GLY A 117 -10.68 -0.34 3.70
C GLY A 117 -9.93 -0.42 5.04
N LEU A 118 -9.77 0.70 5.74
CA LEU A 118 -9.15 0.75 7.07
C LEU A 118 -10.16 0.66 8.22
N LYS A 119 -11.47 0.56 7.95
CA LYS A 119 -12.52 0.61 8.98
C LYS A 119 -12.26 -0.34 10.15
N GLU A 120 -11.88 -1.57 9.87
CA GLU A 120 -11.60 -2.58 10.89
C GLU A 120 -10.34 -2.22 11.69
N PHE A 121 -9.27 -1.83 11.01
CA PHE A 121 -8.03 -1.39 11.64
C PHE A 121 -8.26 -0.20 12.56
N LEU A 122 -8.96 0.83 12.07
CA LEU A 122 -9.29 2.04 12.84
C LEU A 122 -10.17 1.72 14.05
N GLY A 123 -11.13 0.81 13.89
CA GLY A 123 -12.00 0.38 14.98
C GLY A 123 -11.24 -0.34 16.09
N ARG A 124 -10.34 -1.25 15.72
CA ARG A 124 -9.51 -1.98 16.70
C ARG A 124 -8.49 -1.10 17.42
N ASN A 125 -8.05 -0.01 16.79
CA ASN A 125 -7.03 0.89 17.33
C ASN A 125 -7.60 2.24 17.77
N LYS A 126 -8.92 2.33 17.98
CA LYS A 126 -9.58 3.56 18.40
C LYS A 126 -8.96 4.12 19.69
N GLY A 127 -8.56 5.38 19.66
CA GLY A 127 -7.91 6.06 20.79
C GLY A 127 -6.42 5.72 20.98
N HIS A 128 -5.85 4.88 20.11
CA HIS A 128 -4.44 4.50 20.17
C HIS A 128 -3.61 5.03 19.01
N ILE A 129 -4.23 5.71 18.05
CA ILE A 129 -3.55 6.26 16.87
C ILE A 129 -3.25 7.74 17.09
N ASP A 130 -2.00 8.13 16.90
CA ASP A 130 -1.58 9.51 16.82
C ASP A 130 -1.65 9.98 15.36
N PHE A 131 -2.80 10.51 14.95
CA PHE A 131 -3.00 10.97 13.58
C PHE A 131 -2.12 12.17 13.23
N ALA A 132 -1.85 13.06 14.19
CA ALA A 132 -1.04 14.26 13.96
C ALA A 132 0.44 13.93 13.65
N GLU A 133 0.96 12.86 14.24
CA GLU A 133 2.32 12.38 14.01
C GLU A 133 2.41 11.27 12.95
N SER A 134 1.26 10.80 12.45
CA SER A 134 1.23 9.78 11.39
C SER A 134 1.40 10.37 10.01
N LEU A 135 1.93 9.57 9.08
CA LEU A 135 2.34 10.01 7.74
C LEU A 135 1.75 9.10 6.67
N MET A 136 1.54 9.65 5.47
CA MET A 136 1.25 8.89 4.26
C MET A 136 2.35 9.10 3.23
N PHE A 137 2.79 8.01 2.61
CA PHE A 137 3.73 8.00 1.49
C PHE A 137 3.08 7.39 0.27
N GLY A 138 3.12 8.10 -0.83
CA GLY A 138 2.56 7.67 -2.10
C GLY A 138 3.04 8.54 -3.25
N ASP A 139 2.80 8.10 -4.48
CA ASP A 139 3.24 8.76 -5.70
C ASP A 139 2.11 9.36 -6.54
N ARG A 140 0.86 9.25 -6.05
CA ARG A 140 -0.34 9.70 -6.77
C ARG A 140 -1.17 10.71 -5.98
N ASP A 141 -1.98 11.48 -6.70
CA ASP A 141 -2.93 12.42 -6.08
C ASP A 141 -3.93 11.69 -5.15
N THR A 142 -4.32 10.46 -5.50
CA THR A 142 -5.19 9.63 -4.64
C THR A 142 -4.56 9.30 -3.29
N ASP A 143 -3.24 9.22 -3.20
CA ASP A 143 -2.53 9.01 -1.93
C ASP A 143 -2.56 10.27 -1.07
N ARG A 144 -2.40 11.45 -1.67
CA ARG A 144 -2.55 12.72 -0.97
C ARG A 144 -3.97 12.90 -0.44
N GLU A 145 -4.97 12.69 -1.30
CA GLU A 145 -6.38 12.79 -0.89
C GLU A 145 -6.73 11.75 0.19
N PHE A 146 -6.14 10.56 0.11
CA PHE A 146 -6.28 9.54 1.16
C PHE A 146 -5.73 10.04 2.51
N ALA A 147 -4.56 10.68 2.51
CA ALA A 147 -3.98 11.29 3.71
C ALA A 147 -4.90 12.36 4.31
N GLU A 148 -5.45 13.25 3.48
CA GLU A 148 -6.42 14.27 3.88
C GLU A 148 -7.67 13.65 4.49
N ASN A 149 -8.25 12.63 3.85
CA ASN A 149 -9.45 11.92 4.32
C ASN A 149 -9.20 11.17 5.63
N LEU A 150 -8.00 10.66 5.83
CA LEU A 150 -7.61 9.96 7.06
C LEU A 150 -7.20 10.92 8.19
N GLY A 151 -6.82 12.14 7.85
CA GLY A 151 -6.36 13.14 8.82
C GLY A 151 -4.88 12.99 9.21
N VAL A 152 -4.04 12.48 8.29
CA VAL A 152 -2.59 12.34 8.47
C VAL A 152 -1.83 13.25 7.49
N ARG A 153 -0.51 13.36 7.69
CA ARG A 153 0.37 14.20 6.84
C ARG A 153 0.95 13.42 5.67
#